data_f00d33ceb5dc0fafbbf9bb6cefe04bd7
#
_entry.id   f00d33ceb5dc0fafbbf9bb6cefe04bd7
#
_cell.length_a   1.000
_cell.length_b   1.000
_cell.length_c   1.000
_cell.angle_alpha   90.00
_cell.angle_beta   90.00
_cell.angle_gamma   90.00
#
_symmetry.space_group_name_H-M   'P 1'
#
loop_
_entity.id
_entity.type
_entity.pdbx_description
1 polymer ?
#
loop_
_entity_poly.entity_id
_entity_poly.type
_entity_poly.pdbx_seq_one_letter_code
_entity_poly.pdbx_strand_id
1 'polypeptide(L)'
;MRPSLSSLILALLPSALGEIVLSNQWREQHCVGDMRTRSLVVATATDSPNLLPILAVINSTLTHAVDGDVSHVVITRHVRRLHAAVAKFTPTAQVTICGGFSDLLTQRPPLDKLQRLADTQRVRRKELLSPFNFAAFYMPHVLYHTRRVIYLDTDIVVTGDVLELATLDLHNKAVAAVNDCSQKIAKYFDEKLLPIQHKILWQRVLRGDGCVFNRGVVVFDTLRWRTLQLTET
;
A
#
# COMPACT_ATOMS: atom_id res chain seq x y z
N MET A 1 -17.56 -13.04 29.94
CA MET A 1 -17.39 -11.64 29.49
C MET A 1 -18.44 -11.37 28.43
N ARG A 2 -19.31 -10.41 28.64
CA ARG A 2 -20.29 -9.98 27.60
C ARG A 2 -19.54 -9.15 26.57
N PRO A 3 -19.69 -9.38 25.24
CA PRO A 3 -19.09 -8.50 24.25
C PRO A 3 -19.61 -7.07 24.43
N SER A 4 -18.75 -6.09 24.24
CA SER A 4 -19.16 -4.67 24.34
C SER A 4 -20.17 -4.35 23.25
N LEU A 5 -21.09 -3.40 23.54
CA LEU A 5 -22.09 -2.94 22.58
C LEU A 5 -21.45 -2.53 21.22
N SER A 6 -20.24 -1.98 21.24
CA SER A 6 -19.48 -1.61 20.05
C SER A 6 -19.13 -2.81 19.17
N SER A 7 -18.83 -3.98 19.77
CA SER A 7 -18.52 -5.20 19.00
C SER A 7 -19.77 -5.81 18.36
N LEU A 8 -20.96 -5.63 18.99
CA LEU A 8 -22.21 -6.11 18.41
C LEU A 8 -22.71 -5.23 17.25
N ILE A 9 -22.49 -3.90 17.35
CA ILE A 9 -22.89 -2.97 16.29
C ILE A 9 -22.02 -3.18 15.04
N LEU A 10 -20.72 -3.47 15.18
CA LEU A 10 -19.84 -3.78 14.04
C LEU A 10 -20.28 -5.05 13.28
N ALA A 11 -20.81 -6.06 13.98
CA ALA A 11 -21.28 -7.31 13.36
C ALA A 11 -22.58 -7.15 12.55
N LEU A 12 -23.31 -6.05 12.74
CA LEU A 12 -24.58 -5.77 12.07
C LEU A 12 -24.48 -4.74 10.94
N LEU A 13 -23.31 -4.11 10.75
CA LEU A 13 -23.11 -3.17 9.65
C LEU A 13 -22.88 -3.93 8.33
N PRO A 14 -23.44 -3.44 7.20
CA PRO A 14 -23.02 -3.91 5.89
C PRO A 14 -21.50 -3.89 5.78
N SER A 15 -20.90 -4.86 5.14
CA SER A 15 -19.42 -5.06 5.09
C SER A 15 -18.64 -3.79 4.75
N ALA A 16 -19.15 -2.98 3.82
CA ALA A 16 -18.55 -1.70 3.44
C ALA A 16 -18.53 -0.65 4.57
N LEU A 17 -19.61 -0.52 5.34
CA LEU A 17 -19.67 0.41 6.48
C LEU A 17 -18.77 -0.05 7.62
N GLY A 18 -18.70 -1.35 7.87
CA GLY A 18 -17.78 -1.92 8.85
C GLY A 18 -16.31 -1.62 8.52
N GLU A 19 -15.94 -1.73 7.24
CA GLU A 19 -14.58 -1.39 6.77
C GLU A 19 -14.24 0.08 6.91
N ILE A 20 -15.18 0.99 6.61
CA ILE A 20 -14.98 2.43 6.78
C ILE A 20 -14.71 2.75 8.25
N VAL A 21 -15.50 2.19 9.17
CA VAL A 21 -15.35 2.43 10.60
C VAL A 21 -14.00 1.93 11.09
N LEU A 22 -13.59 0.72 10.72
CA LEU A 22 -12.30 0.15 11.10
C LEU A 22 -11.11 0.96 10.54
N SER A 23 -11.19 1.41 9.29
CA SER A 23 -10.16 2.24 8.68
C SER A 23 -10.00 3.58 9.40
N ASN A 24 -11.13 4.25 9.74
CA ASN A 24 -11.09 5.52 10.45
C ASN A 24 -10.54 5.36 11.86
N GLN A 25 -11.01 4.37 12.62
CA GLN A 25 -10.51 4.08 13.96
C GLN A 25 -9.01 3.78 13.96
N TRP A 26 -8.53 2.98 13.01
CA TRP A 26 -7.11 2.69 12.90
C TRP A 26 -6.29 3.96 12.61
N ARG A 27 -6.75 4.82 11.69
CA ARG A 27 -6.08 6.08 11.37
C ARG A 27 -6.04 7.03 12.57
N GLU A 28 -7.14 7.18 13.30
CA GLU A 28 -7.21 8.02 14.50
C GLU A 28 -6.25 7.55 15.60
N GLN A 29 -6.06 6.24 15.74
CA GLN A 29 -5.19 5.67 16.78
C GLN A 29 -3.71 5.71 16.40
N HIS A 30 -3.39 5.58 15.11
CA HIS A 30 -2.02 5.29 14.67
C HIS A 30 -1.39 6.38 13.79
N CYS A 31 -2.14 7.40 13.36
CA CYS A 31 -1.63 8.41 12.46
C CYS A 31 -1.50 9.78 13.12
N VAL A 32 -0.50 10.53 12.69
CA VAL A 32 -0.26 11.92 13.06
C VAL A 32 -0.07 12.77 11.80
N GLY A 33 -0.40 14.07 11.86
CA GLY A 33 -0.28 15.00 10.76
C GLY A 33 -1.61 15.41 10.16
N ASP A 34 -1.59 15.96 8.94
CA ASP A 34 -2.81 16.43 8.27
C ASP A 34 -3.59 15.24 7.71
N MET A 35 -4.69 14.92 8.38
CA MET A 35 -5.56 13.79 8.02
C MET A 35 -6.52 14.09 6.86
N ARG A 36 -6.56 15.33 6.37
CA ARG A 36 -7.41 15.71 5.23
C ARG A 36 -6.83 15.09 3.96
N THR A 37 -7.61 14.26 3.29
CA THR A 37 -7.25 13.73 1.97
C THR A 37 -7.49 14.82 0.92
N ARG A 38 -6.46 15.16 0.19
CA ARG A 38 -6.55 16.01 -0.98
C ARG A 38 -6.94 15.22 -2.22
N SER A 39 -7.00 15.90 -3.36
CA SER A 39 -7.36 15.29 -4.64
C SER A 39 -6.44 14.14 -5.03
N LEU A 40 -5.14 14.27 -4.71
CA LEU A 40 -4.14 13.25 -4.97
C LEU A 40 -3.45 12.79 -3.69
N VAL A 41 -3.38 11.48 -3.49
CA VAL A 41 -2.62 10.85 -2.41
C VAL A 41 -1.47 10.03 -2.96
N VAL A 42 -0.27 10.37 -2.50
CA VAL A 42 0.95 9.56 -2.68
C VAL A 42 1.22 8.82 -1.39
N ALA A 43 1.31 7.50 -1.48
CA ALA A 43 1.54 6.62 -0.34
C ALA A 43 2.93 5.99 -0.41
N THR A 44 3.58 5.81 0.73
CA THR A 44 4.88 5.16 0.86
C THR A 44 4.94 4.38 2.17
N ALA A 45 5.71 3.30 2.23
CA ALA A 45 5.92 2.55 3.46
C ALA A 45 7.40 2.23 3.67
N THR A 46 7.85 2.30 4.93
CA THR A 46 9.23 1.94 5.29
C THR A 46 9.37 1.59 6.76
N ASP A 47 10.19 0.59 7.05
CA ASP A 47 10.69 0.28 8.41
C ASP A 47 12.16 0.69 8.60
N SER A 48 12.78 1.30 7.58
CA SER A 48 14.15 1.78 7.64
C SER A 48 14.32 2.92 8.65
N PRO A 49 15.34 2.88 9.51
CA PRO A 49 15.70 4.00 10.36
C PRO A 49 16.35 5.16 9.59
N ASN A 50 16.79 4.95 8.34
CA ASN A 50 17.28 5.99 7.47
C ASN A 50 16.10 6.74 6.83
N LEU A 51 15.92 8.00 7.20
CA LEU A 51 14.80 8.83 6.74
C LEU A 51 15.11 9.61 5.45
N LEU A 52 16.37 9.66 5.00
CA LEU A 52 16.73 10.43 3.81
C LEU A 52 15.98 9.98 2.55
N PRO A 53 15.85 8.67 2.27
CA PRO A 53 15.13 8.22 1.09
C PRO A 53 13.68 8.70 1.07
N ILE A 54 12.95 8.57 2.18
CA ILE A 54 11.55 8.98 2.22
C ILE A 54 11.39 10.51 2.14
N LEU A 55 12.29 11.27 2.73
CA LEU A 55 12.31 12.73 2.58
C LEU A 55 12.59 13.15 1.13
N ALA A 56 13.43 12.39 0.41
CA ALA A 56 13.68 12.62 -1.02
C ALA A 56 12.42 12.35 -1.87
N VAL A 57 11.67 11.27 -1.58
CA VAL A 57 10.38 11.00 -2.24
C VAL A 57 9.40 12.15 -1.99
N ILE A 58 9.21 12.56 -0.74
CA ILE A 58 8.30 13.65 -0.38
C ILE A 58 8.70 14.95 -1.09
N ASN A 59 9.96 15.35 -0.98
CA ASN A 59 10.43 16.58 -1.56
C ASN A 59 10.37 16.58 -3.10
N SER A 60 10.78 15.50 -3.75
CA SER A 60 10.74 15.41 -5.21
C SER A 60 9.31 15.41 -5.74
N THR A 61 8.38 14.76 -5.05
CA THR A 61 6.95 14.81 -5.40
C THR A 61 6.42 16.24 -5.33
N LEU A 62 6.69 16.96 -4.23
CA LEU A 62 6.22 18.33 -4.06
C LEU A 62 6.83 19.29 -5.10
N THR A 63 8.11 19.09 -5.43
CA THR A 63 8.80 19.92 -6.41
C THR A 63 8.21 19.80 -7.81
N HIS A 64 7.65 18.63 -8.15
CA HIS A 64 7.13 18.34 -9.50
C HIS A 64 5.60 18.26 -9.58
N ALA A 65 4.88 18.46 -8.47
CA ALA A 65 3.43 18.55 -8.49
C ALA A 65 2.98 19.94 -8.96
N VAL A 66 2.52 20.06 -10.20
CA VAL A 66 2.20 21.34 -10.84
C VAL A 66 1.10 22.11 -10.11
N ASP A 67 0.04 21.43 -9.69
CA ASP A 67 -1.11 22.06 -9.01
C ASP A 67 -1.04 21.98 -7.48
N GLY A 68 0.05 21.49 -6.91
CA GLY A 68 0.36 21.57 -5.47
C GLY A 68 -0.58 20.83 -4.51
N ASP A 69 -1.64 20.18 -5.01
CA ASP A 69 -2.68 19.54 -4.16
C ASP A 69 -2.39 18.04 -3.91
N VAL A 70 -1.18 17.76 -3.42
CA VAL A 70 -0.72 16.41 -3.11
C VAL A 70 -0.60 16.22 -1.60
N SER A 71 -1.21 15.16 -1.09
CA SER A 71 -0.99 14.66 0.27
C SER A 71 -0.09 13.43 0.25
N HIS A 72 0.82 13.34 1.20
CA HIS A 72 1.60 12.13 1.43
C HIS A 72 1.03 11.34 2.60
N VAL A 73 0.95 10.02 2.44
CA VAL A 73 0.66 9.10 3.54
C VAL A 73 1.83 8.14 3.69
N VAL A 74 2.47 8.18 4.84
CA VAL A 74 3.64 7.35 5.13
C VAL A 74 3.34 6.35 6.22
N ILE A 75 3.51 5.07 5.95
CA ILE A 75 3.46 4.01 6.97
C ILE A 75 4.88 3.70 7.43
N THR A 76 5.15 3.85 8.73
CA THR A 76 6.49 3.62 9.29
C THR A 76 6.46 3.25 10.77
N ARG A 77 7.49 2.56 11.24
CA ARG A 77 7.74 2.35 12.70
C ARG A 77 8.31 3.60 13.37
N HIS A 78 8.85 4.54 12.59
CA HIS A 78 9.61 5.70 13.09
C HIS A 78 8.78 6.99 13.09
N VAL A 79 7.51 6.92 13.48
CA VAL A 79 6.52 8.01 13.40
C VAL A 79 7.06 9.32 13.95
N ARG A 80 7.53 9.35 15.22
CA ARG A 80 8.01 10.58 15.87
C ARG A 80 9.22 11.19 15.17
N ARG A 81 10.18 10.33 14.76
CA ARG A 81 11.39 10.79 14.07
C ARG A 81 11.08 11.36 12.70
N LEU A 82 10.23 10.69 11.93
CA LEU A 82 9.82 11.17 10.62
C LEU A 82 9.00 12.46 10.75
N HIS A 83 8.10 12.56 11.70
CA HIS A 83 7.32 13.77 11.94
C HIS A 83 8.23 14.99 12.20
N ALA A 84 9.23 14.83 13.07
CA ALA A 84 10.19 15.89 13.35
C ALA A 84 11.05 16.24 12.11
N ALA A 85 11.44 15.25 11.31
CA ALA A 85 12.22 15.46 10.10
C ALA A 85 11.39 16.17 9.01
N VAL A 86 10.14 15.79 8.79
CA VAL A 86 9.22 16.46 7.86
C VAL A 86 9.04 17.93 8.26
N ALA A 87 8.74 18.20 9.53
CA ALA A 87 8.59 19.58 10.02
C ALA A 87 9.83 20.45 9.81
N LYS A 88 11.02 19.83 9.85
CA LYS A 88 12.29 20.53 9.66
C LYS A 88 12.67 20.74 8.19
N PHE A 89 12.51 19.71 7.36
CA PHE A 89 13.09 19.67 6.01
C PHE A 89 12.08 19.91 4.89
N THR A 90 10.81 19.63 5.15
CA THR A 90 9.69 19.81 4.19
C THR A 90 8.47 20.42 4.88
N PRO A 91 8.59 21.61 5.50
CA PRO A 91 7.53 22.18 6.36
C PRO A 91 6.23 22.50 5.62
N THR A 92 6.28 22.66 4.32
CA THR A 92 5.10 22.91 3.46
C THR A 92 4.41 21.61 3.01
N ALA A 93 5.05 20.46 3.24
CA ALA A 93 4.51 19.18 2.84
C ALA A 93 3.30 18.79 3.69
N GLN A 94 2.23 18.37 3.04
CA GLN A 94 1.11 17.74 3.74
C GLN A 94 1.36 16.25 3.87
N VAL A 95 1.77 15.86 5.07
CA VAL A 95 2.16 14.49 5.35
C VAL A 95 1.37 13.94 6.52
N THR A 96 0.67 12.83 6.29
CA THR A 96 0.11 11.97 7.34
C THR A 96 1.07 10.81 7.58
N ILE A 97 1.50 10.62 8.81
CA ILE A 97 2.46 9.58 9.17
C ILE A 97 1.77 8.57 10.10
N CYS A 98 1.72 7.33 9.69
CA CYS A 98 1.03 6.26 10.39
C CYS A 98 1.99 5.20 10.93
N GLY A 99 1.81 4.85 12.21
CA GLY A 99 2.37 3.66 12.84
C GLY A 99 1.42 2.46 12.78
N GLY A 100 1.59 1.48 13.69
CA GLY A 100 0.59 0.42 13.91
C GLY A 100 0.34 -0.50 12.71
N PHE A 101 1.25 -0.58 11.75
CA PHE A 101 1.05 -1.44 10.58
C PHE A 101 0.91 -2.91 10.95
N SER A 102 1.64 -3.37 11.98
CA SER A 102 1.50 -4.73 12.51
C SER A 102 0.08 -5.02 13.02
N ASP A 103 -0.56 -4.03 13.63
CA ASP A 103 -1.93 -4.18 14.15
C ASP A 103 -2.94 -4.27 13.00
N LEU A 104 -2.71 -3.51 11.92
CA LEU A 104 -3.51 -3.62 10.70
C LEU A 104 -3.41 -5.02 10.10
N LEU A 105 -2.21 -5.62 10.10
CA LEU A 105 -1.99 -6.96 9.56
C LEU A 105 -2.69 -8.05 10.36
N THR A 106 -2.74 -7.92 11.69
CA THR A 106 -3.44 -8.89 12.56
C THR A 106 -4.95 -8.86 12.35
N GLN A 107 -5.49 -7.72 11.94
CA GLN A 107 -6.91 -7.55 11.67
C GLN A 107 -7.32 -8.04 10.27
N ARG A 108 -6.36 -8.21 9.37
CA ARG A 108 -6.60 -8.55 7.95
C ARG A 108 -5.64 -9.65 7.49
N PRO A 109 -5.95 -10.93 7.77
CA PRO A 109 -5.20 -12.03 7.16
C PRO A 109 -5.30 -11.93 5.62
N PRO A 110 -4.23 -12.20 4.83
CA PRO A 110 -3.40 -13.40 4.96
C PRO A 110 -1.90 -13.15 5.17
N LEU A 111 -1.46 -11.98 5.58
CA LEU A 111 -0.01 -11.71 5.76
C LEU A 111 0.65 -12.58 6.83
N ASP A 112 -0.10 -13.08 7.79
CA ASP A 112 0.39 -14.08 8.72
C ASP A 112 0.88 -15.35 8.00
N LYS A 113 0.22 -15.72 6.90
CA LYS A 113 0.63 -16.86 6.05
C LYS A 113 1.88 -16.55 5.24
N LEU A 114 1.99 -15.32 4.69
CA LEU A 114 3.17 -14.87 3.97
C LEU A 114 4.39 -14.78 4.89
N GLN A 115 4.22 -14.32 6.12
CA GLN A 115 5.29 -14.26 7.11
C GLN A 115 5.78 -15.66 7.49
N ARG A 116 4.88 -16.63 7.66
CA ARG A 116 5.23 -18.04 7.89
C ARG A 116 5.95 -18.68 6.70
N LEU A 117 5.55 -18.37 5.47
CA LEU A 117 6.25 -18.82 4.27
C LEU A 117 7.66 -18.23 4.17
N ALA A 118 7.82 -16.98 4.57
CA ALA A 118 9.10 -16.30 4.62
C ALA A 118 10.06 -16.93 5.66
N ASP A 119 9.54 -17.31 6.82
CA ASP A 119 10.32 -17.95 7.88
C ASP A 119 10.83 -19.35 7.49
N THR A 120 10.17 -20.03 6.57
CA THR A 120 10.54 -21.37 6.08
C THR A 120 11.52 -21.38 4.92
N GLN A 121 11.67 -20.25 4.20
CA GLN A 121 12.57 -20.14 3.07
C GLN A 121 13.93 -19.56 3.48
N ARG A 122 15.01 -20.14 2.93
CA ARG A 122 16.37 -19.58 3.03
C ARG A 122 16.47 -18.30 2.17
N VAL A 123 15.81 -17.23 2.58
CA VAL A 123 15.82 -15.98 1.83
C VAL A 123 17.15 -15.27 2.06
N ARG A 124 17.88 -15.01 0.97
CA ARG A 124 19.18 -14.31 1.01
C ARG A 124 19.08 -12.86 1.49
N ARG A 125 17.92 -12.23 1.35
CA ARG A 125 17.68 -10.83 1.72
C ARG A 125 16.59 -10.78 2.78
N LYS A 126 16.98 -10.71 4.05
CA LYS A 126 16.06 -10.65 5.20
C LYS A 126 15.16 -9.42 5.18
N GLU A 127 15.62 -8.32 4.60
CA GLU A 127 14.85 -7.09 4.41
C GLU A 127 13.61 -7.29 3.53
N LEU A 128 13.63 -8.24 2.59
CA LEU A 128 12.47 -8.57 1.76
C LEU A 128 11.37 -9.32 2.52
N LEU A 129 11.68 -9.80 3.73
CA LEU A 129 10.71 -10.46 4.61
C LEU A 129 9.95 -9.46 5.49
N SER A 130 10.34 -8.19 5.46
CA SER A 130 9.64 -7.16 6.22
C SER A 130 8.18 -7.06 5.74
N PRO A 131 7.19 -7.06 6.65
CA PRO A 131 5.80 -6.80 6.31
C PRO A 131 5.60 -5.49 5.53
N PHE A 132 6.47 -4.50 5.72
CA PHE A 132 6.43 -3.23 5.01
C PHE A 132 6.59 -3.36 3.50
N ASN A 133 7.24 -4.42 3.00
CA ASN A 133 7.29 -4.71 1.57
C ASN A 133 5.93 -5.04 0.94
N PHE A 134 4.95 -5.38 1.78
CA PHE A 134 3.59 -5.68 1.35
C PHE A 134 2.60 -4.54 1.64
N ALA A 135 3.08 -3.45 2.24
CA ALA A 135 2.22 -2.35 2.67
C ALA A 135 1.42 -1.74 1.51
N ALA A 136 1.97 -1.71 0.29
CA ALA A 136 1.28 -1.24 -0.91
C ALA A 136 -0.10 -1.90 -1.07
N PHE A 137 -0.22 -3.21 -0.83
CA PHE A 137 -1.46 -3.97 -1.01
C PHE A 137 -2.53 -3.68 0.04
N TYR A 138 -2.15 -3.00 1.14
CA TYR A 138 -3.06 -2.56 2.20
C TYR A 138 -3.46 -1.09 2.08
N MET A 139 -2.80 -0.31 1.20
CA MET A 139 -3.15 1.10 0.99
C MET A 139 -4.62 1.32 0.61
N PRO A 140 -5.27 0.47 -0.21
CA PRO A 140 -6.70 0.60 -0.50
C PRO A 140 -7.61 0.50 0.73
N HIS A 141 -7.16 -0.12 1.81
CA HIS A 141 -7.91 -0.21 3.07
C HIS A 141 -7.57 0.94 4.01
N VAL A 142 -6.30 1.33 4.10
CA VAL A 142 -5.86 2.48 4.90
C VAL A 142 -6.44 3.79 4.36
N LEU A 143 -6.52 3.91 3.04
CA LEU A 143 -6.97 5.10 2.32
C LEU A 143 -8.37 4.90 1.73
N TYR A 144 -9.29 4.41 2.54
CA TYR A 144 -10.62 3.99 2.12
C TYR A 144 -11.40 5.07 1.34
N HIS A 145 -11.29 6.34 1.75
CA HIS A 145 -12.01 7.46 1.13
C HIS A 145 -11.33 8.02 -0.13
N THR A 146 -10.11 7.57 -0.42
CA THR A 146 -9.35 8.03 -1.58
C THR A 146 -9.50 7.04 -2.70
N ARG A 147 -10.07 7.45 -3.81
CA ARG A 147 -10.29 6.55 -4.96
C ARG A 147 -9.00 6.24 -5.70
N ARG A 148 -8.13 7.22 -5.89
CA ARG A 148 -6.88 7.09 -6.61
C ARG A 148 -5.70 7.27 -5.66
N VAL A 149 -4.85 6.26 -5.56
CA VAL A 149 -3.64 6.30 -4.74
C VAL A 149 -2.45 5.93 -5.61
N ILE A 150 -1.40 6.72 -5.54
CA ILE A 150 -0.10 6.40 -6.13
C ILE A 150 0.80 5.89 -4.99
N TYR A 151 1.28 4.66 -5.10
CA TYR A 151 2.28 4.12 -4.19
C TYR A 151 3.66 4.27 -4.80
N LEU A 152 4.59 4.80 -4.02
CA LEU A 152 6.01 4.95 -4.38
C LEU A 152 6.88 4.25 -3.34
N ASP A 153 7.84 3.46 -3.79
CA ASP A 153 8.91 2.94 -2.92
C ASP A 153 9.87 4.05 -2.50
N THR A 154 10.66 3.81 -1.46
CA THR A 154 11.56 4.82 -0.90
C THR A 154 12.81 5.11 -1.75
N ASP A 155 13.09 4.31 -2.75
CA ASP A 155 14.22 4.48 -3.67
C ASP A 155 13.81 5.18 -4.99
N ILE A 156 12.66 5.85 -4.99
CA ILE A 156 12.12 6.62 -6.10
C ILE A 156 12.47 8.11 -5.95
N VAL A 157 12.81 8.75 -7.06
CA VAL A 157 12.87 10.21 -7.19
C VAL A 157 11.90 10.62 -8.29
N VAL A 158 10.96 11.48 -7.95
CA VAL A 158 9.97 12.01 -8.91
C VAL A 158 10.64 13.13 -9.72
N THR A 159 10.55 13.02 -11.05
CA THR A 159 11.15 13.98 -12.01
C THR A 159 10.13 14.60 -12.96
N GLY A 160 8.86 14.24 -12.82
CA GLY A 160 7.73 14.76 -13.61
C GLY A 160 6.48 14.90 -12.75
N ASP A 161 5.40 15.39 -13.34
CA ASP A 161 4.16 15.63 -12.62
C ASP A 161 3.45 14.31 -12.25
N VAL A 162 3.30 14.05 -10.95
CA VAL A 162 2.60 12.86 -10.45
C VAL A 162 1.10 12.87 -10.79
N LEU A 163 0.52 14.02 -11.13
CA LEU A 163 -0.87 14.13 -11.58
C LEU A 163 -1.12 13.32 -12.86
N GLU A 164 -0.13 13.18 -13.74
CA GLU A 164 -0.23 12.35 -14.94
C GLU A 164 -0.55 10.89 -14.58
N LEU A 165 0.05 10.38 -13.49
CA LEU A 165 -0.26 9.03 -12.99
C LEU A 165 -1.65 8.95 -12.35
N ALA A 166 -2.09 10.01 -11.68
CA ALA A 166 -3.41 10.05 -11.05
C ALA A 166 -4.55 10.03 -12.08
N THR A 167 -4.34 10.66 -13.24
CA THR A 167 -5.32 10.75 -14.33
C THR A 167 -5.29 9.57 -15.30
N LEU A 168 -4.35 8.63 -15.11
CA LEU A 168 -4.19 7.47 -15.97
C LEU A 168 -5.48 6.65 -16.05
N ASP A 169 -5.94 6.35 -17.28
CA ASP A 169 -7.04 5.43 -17.47
C ASP A 169 -6.60 3.99 -17.16
N LEU A 170 -7.16 3.40 -16.12
CA LEU A 170 -6.90 2.02 -15.74
C LEU A 170 -7.76 1.00 -16.50
N HIS A 171 -8.55 1.40 -17.50
CA HIS A 171 -9.42 0.50 -18.26
C HIS A 171 -10.21 -0.47 -17.38
N ASN A 172 -10.83 0.07 -16.33
CA ASN A 172 -11.56 -0.71 -15.31
C ASN A 172 -10.73 -1.78 -14.59
N LYS A 173 -9.41 -1.61 -14.51
CA LYS A 173 -8.52 -2.44 -13.68
C LYS A 173 -8.34 -1.82 -12.30
N ALA A 174 -8.00 -2.65 -11.32
CA ALA A 174 -7.78 -2.20 -9.95
C ALA A 174 -6.40 -1.56 -9.76
N VAL A 175 -5.46 -1.84 -10.65
CA VAL A 175 -4.06 -1.44 -10.51
C VAL A 175 -3.39 -1.24 -11.87
N ALA A 176 -2.48 -0.26 -11.92
CA ALA A 176 -1.48 -0.14 -12.97
C ALA A 176 -0.08 -0.13 -12.36
N ALA A 177 0.86 -0.77 -13.02
CA ALA A 177 2.27 -0.82 -12.64
C ALA A 177 3.14 -1.04 -13.88
N VAL A 178 4.42 -0.72 -13.78
CA VAL A 178 5.37 -0.94 -14.88
C VAL A 178 5.70 -2.43 -14.99
N ASN A 179 5.69 -2.97 -16.21
CA ASN A 179 6.15 -4.33 -16.47
C ASN A 179 7.66 -4.45 -16.23
N ASP A 180 8.07 -5.44 -15.45
CA ASP A 180 9.47 -5.84 -15.28
C ASP A 180 9.70 -7.20 -15.95
N CYS A 181 10.17 -7.17 -17.19
CA CYS A 181 10.45 -8.38 -17.98
C CYS A 181 11.82 -9.00 -17.69
N SER A 182 12.65 -8.40 -16.84
CA SER A 182 13.86 -9.01 -16.30
C SER A 182 13.57 -10.19 -15.38
N GLN A 183 12.34 -10.22 -14.85
CA GLN A 183 11.84 -11.28 -13.97
C GLN A 183 10.60 -11.94 -14.60
N LYS A 184 10.50 -13.25 -14.44
CA LYS A 184 9.33 -14.01 -14.90
C LYS A 184 8.44 -14.36 -13.72
N ILE A 185 7.12 -14.23 -13.90
CA ILE A 185 6.15 -14.51 -12.85
C ILE A 185 6.24 -15.96 -12.34
N ALA A 186 6.56 -16.90 -13.21
CA ALA A 186 6.76 -18.32 -12.87
C ALA A 186 7.86 -18.55 -11.81
N LYS A 187 8.78 -17.60 -11.62
CA LYS A 187 9.81 -17.67 -10.58
C LYS A 187 9.23 -17.50 -9.17
N TYR A 188 8.09 -16.83 -9.05
CA TYR A 188 7.50 -16.43 -7.77
C TYR A 188 6.32 -17.31 -7.37
N PHE A 189 5.82 -18.14 -8.28
CA PHE A 189 4.64 -18.96 -8.04
C PHE A 189 4.93 -20.43 -8.37
N ASP A 190 4.56 -21.32 -7.44
CA ASP A 190 4.49 -22.74 -7.73
C ASP A 190 3.09 -23.07 -8.25
N GLU A 191 3.02 -23.46 -9.54
CA GLU A 191 1.77 -23.83 -10.20
C GLU A 191 1.02 -24.98 -9.49
N LYS A 192 1.76 -25.84 -8.77
CA LYS A 192 1.19 -26.96 -8.01
C LYS A 192 0.36 -26.50 -6.81
N LEU A 193 0.66 -25.31 -6.26
CA LEU A 193 -0.04 -24.75 -5.11
C LEU A 193 -1.30 -23.97 -5.49
N LEU A 194 -1.53 -23.75 -6.79
CA LEU A 194 -2.70 -23.02 -7.25
C LEU A 194 -3.97 -23.90 -7.24
N PRO A 195 -5.10 -23.38 -6.75
CA PRO A 195 -6.39 -24.05 -6.88
C PRO A 195 -6.70 -24.35 -8.35
N ILE A 196 -7.36 -25.48 -8.61
CA ILE A 196 -7.65 -25.97 -9.96
C ILE A 196 -8.35 -24.92 -10.83
N GLN A 197 -9.29 -24.14 -10.24
CA GLN A 197 -10.01 -23.08 -10.93
C GLN A 197 -9.11 -21.95 -11.43
N HIS A 198 -7.96 -21.75 -10.82
CA HIS A 198 -7.00 -20.71 -11.22
C HIS A 198 -5.96 -21.21 -12.22
N LYS A 199 -5.81 -22.54 -12.40
CA LYS A 199 -4.80 -23.11 -13.32
C LYS A 199 -5.00 -22.66 -14.76
N ILE A 200 -6.24 -22.56 -15.24
CA ILE A 200 -6.55 -22.13 -16.61
C ILE A 200 -6.14 -20.67 -16.81
N LEU A 201 -6.42 -19.80 -15.82
CA LEU A 201 -6.01 -18.39 -15.87
C LEU A 201 -4.49 -18.26 -15.85
N TRP A 202 -3.84 -19.03 -14.99
CA TRP A 202 -2.39 -19.08 -14.88
C TRP A 202 -1.71 -19.59 -16.16
N GLN A 203 -2.25 -20.62 -16.79
CA GLN A 203 -1.74 -21.08 -18.07
C GLN A 203 -1.78 -20.01 -19.15
N ARG A 204 -2.79 -19.13 -19.15
CA ARG A 204 -2.82 -17.96 -20.05
C ARG A 204 -1.75 -16.93 -19.70
N VAL A 205 -1.54 -16.67 -18.43
CA VAL A 205 -0.52 -15.71 -17.93
C VAL A 205 0.91 -16.27 -18.17
N LEU A 206 1.12 -17.57 -17.96
CA LEU A 206 2.42 -18.21 -18.08
C LEU A 206 2.78 -18.53 -19.55
N ARG A 207 1.81 -18.78 -20.43
CA ARG A 207 2.05 -19.00 -21.86
C ARG A 207 2.47 -17.76 -22.62
N GLY A 208 2.16 -16.58 -22.09
CA GLY A 208 2.61 -15.30 -22.64
C GLY A 208 3.73 -14.78 -21.79
N ASP A 209 4.95 -15.19 -21.96
CA ASP A 209 6.18 -14.60 -21.38
C ASP A 209 6.00 -13.71 -20.13
N GLY A 210 5.08 -14.12 -19.23
CA GLY A 210 4.53 -13.36 -18.13
C GLY A 210 5.59 -12.64 -17.31
N CYS A 211 5.81 -11.37 -17.64
CA CYS A 211 6.65 -10.48 -16.87
C CYS A 211 6.00 -10.23 -15.50
N VAL A 212 6.81 -10.04 -14.46
CA VAL A 212 6.28 -9.46 -13.23
C VAL A 212 6.06 -7.95 -13.42
N PHE A 213 5.35 -7.33 -12.50
CA PHE A 213 5.29 -5.88 -12.45
C PHE A 213 6.23 -5.34 -11.37
N ASN A 214 6.84 -4.20 -11.65
CA ASN A 214 7.62 -3.48 -10.67
C ASN A 214 6.68 -2.81 -9.66
N ARG A 215 6.91 -3.05 -8.38
CA ARG A 215 6.07 -2.52 -7.30
C ARG A 215 6.53 -1.16 -6.79
N GLY A 216 7.65 -0.64 -7.29
CA GLY A 216 8.20 0.64 -6.87
C GLY A 216 7.32 1.83 -7.25
N VAL A 217 6.54 1.70 -8.33
CA VAL A 217 5.55 2.70 -8.75
C VAL A 217 4.26 1.97 -9.10
N VAL A 218 3.21 2.20 -8.31
CA VAL A 218 1.91 1.54 -8.51
C VAL A 218 0.77 2.55 -8.37
N VAL A 219 -0.17 2.50 -9.29
CA VAL A 219 -1.39 3.32 -9.23
C VAL A 219 -2.57 2.43 -8.90
N PHE A 220 -3.29 2.74 -7.83
CA PHE A 220 -4.46 1.98 -7.39
C PHE A 220 -5.78 2.71 -7.71
N ASP A 221 -6.79 1.99 -8.22
CA ASP A 221 -8.20 2.30 -8.00
C ASP A 221 -8.64 1.54 -6.74
N THR A 222 -8.67 2.23 -5.63
CA THR A 222 -8.90 1.62 -4.31
C THR A 222 -10.30 1.03 -4.18
N LEU A 223 -11.31 1.66 -4.82
CA LEU A 223 -12.66 1.11 -4.83
C LEU A 223 -12.71 -0.22 -5.59
N ARG A 224 -12.10 -0.26 -6.78
CA ARG A 224 -12.05 -1.47 -7.59
C ARG A 224 -11.28 -2.59 -6.90
N TRP A 225 -10.14 -2.23 -6.26
CA TRP A 225 -9.33 -3.17 -5.47
C TRP A 225 -10.15 -3.87 -4.38
N ARG A 226 -10.91 -3.08 -3.58
CA ARG A 226 -11.76 -3.63 -2.51
C ARG A 226 -12.95 -4.42 -3.04
N THR A 227 -13.60 -3.93 -4.11
CA THR A 227 -14.72 -4.65 -4.74
C THR A 227 -14.30 -6.04 -5.24
N LEU A 228 -13.06 -6.18 -5.69
CA LEU A 228 -12.49 -7.46 -6.15
C LEU A 228 -11.85 -8.26 -5.01
N GLN A 229 -11.83 -7.73 -3.78
CA GLN A 229 -11.25 -8.38 -2.59
C GLN A 229 -9.80 -8.85 -2.81
N LEU A 230 -8.96 -8.01 -3.48
CA LEU A 230 -7.62 -8.41 -3.91
C LEU A 230 -6.61 -8.55 -2.77
N THR A 231 -6.88 -7.99 -1.60
CA THR A 231 -6.05 -8.20 -0.40
C THR A 231 -6.38 -9.52 0.29
N GLU A 232 -7.62 -9.99 0.19
CA GLU A 232 -8.17 -11.16 0.87
C GLU A 232 -7.93 -12.46 0.08
N THR A 233 -7.66 -12.37 -1.21
CA THR A 233 -7.41 -13.51 -2.12
C THR A 233 -5.96 -13.94 -2.11
#